data_04021add44127d1d96c7499990835a02
#
_entry.id   04021add44127d1d96c7499990835a02
#
_cell.length_a   1.000
_cell.length_b   1.000
_cell.length_c   1.000
_cell.angle_alpha   90.00
_cell.angle_beta   90.00
_cell.angle_gamma   90.00
#
_symmetry.space_group_name_H-M   'P 1'
#
loop_
_entity.id
_entity.type
_entity.pdbx_description
1 polymer ?
#
loop_
_entity_poly.entity_id
_entity_poly.type
_entity_poly.pdbx_seq_one_letter_code
_entity_poly.pdbx_strand_id
1 'polypeptide(L)'
;MKITKITEKNKKEFEGFFPGPSLRSSLPLIRIGVTDDDGAAAGALCATVFEFCTEIVSVFVIPERRRQGYGSAMLDTLRELLSGSGSDTLTATFLEDDASTAFFSSLGFDLFPSRMQYSFSLGQLLRSPLFKRYISGGKIKPSPVISDIEASYHKQIDTRVQNHYYDPEWSTAHFESGRLKSMLLATCCNESISIVWMESESDNPRDLMQDMSGLLKITLERFRLNRNVTFRMIFSDEKLADNMAALLGGAHHLNRDGRFLLCLCHPEAFRVKPADRAEPSQAPANI
;
A
#
# COMPACT_ATOMS: atom_id res chain seq x y z
N MET A 1 14.12 -24.97 -4.59
CA MET A 1 13.47 -23.83 -3.92
C MET A 1 13.83 -23.83 -2.43
N LYS A 2 14.29 -22.71 -1.87
CA LYS A 2 14.63 -22.57 -0.45
C LYS A 2 13.99 -21.29 0.10
N ILE A 3 13.31 -21.42 1.26
CA ILE A 3 12.73 -20.29 1.98
C ILE A 3 13.69 -19.80 3.05
N THR A 4 13.78 -18.48 3.22
CA THR A 4 14.65 -17.86 4.22
C THR A 4 13.97 -16.65 4.85
N LYS A 5 14.23 -16.42 6.14
CA LYS A 5 13.84 -15.15 6.78
C LYS A 5 14.81 -14.06 6.30
N ILE A 6 14.27 -12.94 5.85
CA ILE A 6 15.09 -11.79 5.45
C ILE A 6 15.48 -11.02 6.72
N THR A 7 16.79 -10.83 6.87
CA THR A 7 17.44 -10.15 7.99
C THR A 7 18.43 -9.12 7.44
N GLU A 8 19.03 -8.32 8.29
CA GLU A 8 20.06 -7.34 7.88
C GLU A 8 21.25 -8.00 7.11
N LYS A 9 21.48 -9.31 7.31
CA LYS A 9 22.60 -10.02 6.65
C LYS A 9 22.36 -10.32 5.18
N ASN A 10 21.10 -10.60 4.80
CA ASN A 10 20.73 -11.02 3.43
C ASN A 10 19.72 -10.07 2.75
N LYS A 11 19.35 -8.95 3.38
CA LYS A 11 18.36 -8.02 2.82
C LYS A 11 18.71 -7.50 1.43
N LYS A 12 20.00 -7.30 1.14
CA LYS A 12 20.47 -6.80 -0.17
C LYS A 12 20.07 -7.71 -1.33
N GLU A 13 19.99 -9.02 -1.10
CA GLU A 13 19.59 -9.99 -2.12
C GLU A 13 18.11 -9.85 -2.52
N PHE A 14 17.29 -9.29 -1.62
CA PHE A 14 15.85 -9.15 -1.79
C PHE A 14 15.38 -7.69 -1.91
N GLU A 15 16.28 -6.72 -1.92
CA GLU A 15 15.94 -5.30 -1.86
C GLU A 15 15.03 -4.87 -3.03
N GLY A 16 15.24 -5.42 -4.22
CA GLY A 16 14.43 -5.13 -5.41
C GLY A 16 13.00 -5.67 -5.39
N PHE A 17 12.65 -6.51 -4.41
CA PHE A 17 11.30 -7.09 -4.29
C PHE A 17 10.37 -6.34 -3.35
N PHE A 18 10.89 -5.34 -2.65
CA PHE A 18 10.08 -4.54 -1.72
C PHE A 18 9.81 -3.15 -2.28
N PRO A 19 8.63 -2.58 -2.01
CA PRO A 19 8.34 -1.21 -2.38
C PRO A 19 9.23 -0.27 -1.55
N GLY A 20 10.29 0.24 -2.17
CA GLY A 20 11.16 1.30 -1.65
C GLY A 20 11.91 1.04 -0.33
N PRO A 21 13.13 1.59 -0.18
CA PRO A 21 13.94 1.40 1.02
C PRO A 21 13.49 2.25 2.23
N SER A 22 12.64 3.25 2.02
CA SER A 22 12.29 4.28 3.02
C SER A 22 10.96 4.06 3.74
N LEU A 23 10.29 2.91 3.54
CA LEU A 23 9.03 2.64 4.23
C LEU A 23 9.24 2.55 5.73
N ARG A 24 8.70 3.52 6.46
CA ARG A 24 8.62 3.47 7.93
C ARG A 24 7.39 2.70 8.36
N SER A 25 7.58 1.80 9.32
CA SER A 25 6.50 1.17 10.06
C SER A 25 6.94 1.10 11.52
N SER A 26 6.09 1.58 12.42
CA SER A 26 6.29 1.41 13.87
C SER A 26 5.96 -0.01 14.33
N LEU A 27 5.33 -0.81 13.48
CA LEU A 27 4.89 -2.16 13.77
C LEU A 27 5.94 -3.20 13.37
N PRO A 28 5.96 -4.36 14.04
CA PRO A 28 6.83 -5.47 13.67
C PRO A 28 6.58 -5.94 12.25
N LEU A 29 7.65 -6.11 11.49
CA LEU A 29 7.63 -6.60 10.12
C LEU A 29 8.19 -8.02 10.04
N ILE A 30 7.45 -8.90 9.38
CA ILE A 30 7.95 -10.21 8.94
C ILE A 30 8.31 -10.11 7.47
N ARG A 31 9.55 -10.47 7.12
CA ARG A 31 10.02 -10.53 5.75
C ARG A 31 10.54 -11.92 5.44
N ILE A 32 10.00 -12.53 4.39
CA ILE A 32 10.34 -13.87 3.93
C ILE A 32 10.83 -13.77 2.50
N GLY A 33 11.98 -14.36 2.22
CA GLY A 33 12.52 -14.47 0.87
C GLY A 33 12.46 -15.91 0.37
N VAL A 34 12.41 -16.08 -0.93
CA VAL A 34 12.55 -17.37 -1.58
C VAL A 34 13.62 -17.31 -2.66
N THR A 35 14.50 -18.30 -2.66
CA THR A 35 15.52 -18.49 -3.71
C THR A 35 15.16 -19.72 -4.54
N ASP A 36 15.60 -19.72 -5.78
CA ASP A 36 15.50 -20.90 -6.65
C ASP A 36 16.58 -21.96 -6.32
N ASP A 37 16.66 -22.98 -7.13
CA ASP A 37 17.59 -24.07 -6.92
C ASP A 37 19.04 -23.68 -7.20
N ASP A 38 19.26 -22.62 -7.98
CA ASP A 38 20.56 -22.03 -8.24
C ASP A 38 21.00 -21.04 -7.14
N GLY A 39 20.13 -20.79 -6.16
CA GLY A 39 20.38 -19.86 -5.05
C GLY A 39 20.07 -18.40 -5.38
N ALA A 40 19.55 -18.11 -6.56
CA ALA A 40 19.13 -16.75 -6.93
C ALA A 40 17.82 -16.36 -6.27
N ALA A 41 17.70 -15.10 -5.84
CA ALA A 41 16.45 -14.59 -5.26
C ALA A 41 15.33 -14.61 -6.29
N ALA A 42 14.23 -15.29 -5.98
CA ALA A 42 13.09 -15.52 -6.87
C ALA A 42 11.81 -14.81 -6.41
N GLY A 43 11.77 -14.34 -5.17
CA GLY A 43 10.62 -13.59 -4.66
C GLY A 43 10.76 -13.22 -3.20
N ALA A 44 9.85 -12.37 -2.73
CA ALA A 44 9.76 -11.98 -1.33
C ALA A 44 8.32 -11.68 -0.91
N LEU A 45 8.07 -11.85 0.39
CA LEU A 45 6.84 -11.51 1.09
C LEU A 45 7.17 -10.56 2.23
N CYS A 46 6.34 -9.53 2.42
CA CYS A 46 6.37 -8.65 3.57
C CYS A 46 5.01 -8.64 4.25
N ALA A 47 5.00 -8.79 5.57
CA ALA A 47 3.79 -8.71 6.38
C ALA A 47 4.03 -7.85 7.63
N THR A 48 2.99 -7.15 8.07
CA THR A 48 2.95 -6.37 9.32
C THR A 48 2.13 -7.12 10.34
N VAL A 49 2.67 -7.24 11.55
CA VAL A 49 1.99 -7.94 12.65
C VAL A 49 1.31 -6.92 13.55
N PHE A 50 -0.01 -7.06 13.70
CA PHE A 50 -0.86 -6.35 14.64
C PHE A 50 -1.22 -7.26 15.82
N GLU A 51 -1.90 -6.72 16.80
CA GLU A 51 -2.30 -7.45 18.00
C GLU A 51 -3.20 -8.66 17.69
N PHE A 52 -4.15 -8.50 16.76
CA PHE A 52 -5.16 -9.55 16.43
C PHE A 52 -5.10 -10.03 14.98
N CYS A 53 -4.33 -9.40 14.13
CA CYS A 53 -4.22 -9.81 12.73
C CYS A 53 -2.81 -9.56 12.18
N THR A 54 -2.50 -10.19 11.06
CA THR A 54 -1.30 -9.92 10.29
C THR A 54 -1.68 -9.51 8.89
N GLU A 55 -1.25 -8.34 8.45
CA GLU A 55 -1.49 -7.84 7.11
C GLU A 55 -0.32 -8.17 6.18
N ILE A 56 -0.62 -8.87 5.11
CA ILE A 56 0.31 -9.12 4.01
C ILE A 56 0.39 -7.83 3.18
N VAL A 57 1.52 -7.16 3.26
CA VAL A 57 1.76 -5.88 2.57
C VAL A 57 2.15 -6.09 1.12
N SER A 58 2.97 -7.11 0.87
CA SER A 58 3.40 -7.46 -0.48
C SER A 58 3.77 -8.94 -0.58
N VAL A 59 3.44 -9.53 -1.73
CA VAL A 59 3.94 -10.82 -2.19
C VAL A 59 4.40 -10.64 -3.62
N PHE A 60 5.67 -10.88 -3.87
CA PHE A 60 6.23 -10.79 -5.21
C PHE A 60 7.01 -12.06 -5.56
N VAL A 61 6.79 -12.56 -6.77
CA VAL A 61 7.57 -13.63 -7.39
C VAL A 61 7.92 -13.18 -8.79
N ILE A 62 9.19 -13.33 -9.19
CA ILE A 62 9.65 -12.99 -10.54
C ILE A 62 8.80 -13.73 -11.58
N PRO A 63 8.52 -13.13 -12.74
CA PRO A 63 7.62 -13.70 -13.75
C PRO A 63 7.98 -15.14 -14.13
N GLU A 64 9.28 -15.43 -14.28
CA GLU A 64 9.83 -16.72 -14.72
C GLU A 64 9.62 -17.85 -13.72
N ARG A 65 9.34 -17.52 -12.45
CA ARG A 65 9.11 -18.46 -11.35
C ARG A 65 7.67 -18.50 -10.85
N ARG A 66 6.76 -17.75 -11.49
CA ARG A 66 5.33 -17.79 -11.15
C ARG A 66 4.72 -19.15 -11.48
N ARG A 67 3.63 -19.49 -10.80
CA ARG A 67 2.90 -20.77 -10.93
C ARG A 67 3.72 -22.02 -10.60
N GLN A 68 4.84 -21.87 -9.90
CA GLN A 68 5.72 -22.96 -9.45
C GLN A 68 5.68 -23.14 -7.92
N GLY A 69 4.68 -22.58 -7.24
CA GLY A 69 4.49 -22.75 -5.79
C GLY A 69 5.28 -21.79 -4.89
N TYR A 70 6.12 -20.89 -5.44
CA TYR A 70 6.97 -19.98 -4.65
C TYR A 70 6.16 -19.05 -3.74
N GLY A 71 5.07 -18.47 -4.24
CA GLY A 71 4.21 -17.59 -3.46
C GLY A 71 3.48 -18.34 -2.34
N SER A 72 2.96 -19.54 -2.63
CA SER A 72 2.29 -20.40 -1.65
C SER A 72 3.24 -20.80 -0.54
N ALA A 73 4.47 -21.22 -0.87
CA ALA A 73 5.48 -21.61 0.11
C ALA A 73 5.87 -20.48 1.07
N MET A 74 5.96 -19.23 0.57
CA MET A 74 6.19 -18.08 1.44
C MET A 74 5.02 -17.82 2.39
N LEU A 75 3.77 -17.97 1.91
CA LEU A 75 2.59 -17.82 2.76
C LEU A 75 2.44 -18.94 3.78
N ASP A 76 2.73 -20.17 3.41
CA ASP A 76 2.73 -21.30 4.34
C ASP A 76 3.76 -21.08 5.45
N THR A 77 4.96 -20.61 5.10
CA THR A 77 6.00 -20.22 6.09
C THR A 77 5.52 -19.07 6.98
N LEU A 78 4.83 -18.05 6.43
CA LEU A 78 4.24 -16.98 7.25
C LEU A 78 3.21 -17.58 8.25
N ARG A 79 2.34 -18.47 7.79
CA ARG A 79 1.36 -19.15 8.65
C ARG A 79 2.03 -19.92 9.78
N GLU A 80 3.09 -20.66 9.47
CA GLU A 80 3.89 -21.38 10.47
C GLU A 80 4.51 -20.45 11.52
N LEU A 81 5.09 -19.33 11.08
CA LEU A 81 5.68 -18.33 11.98
C LEU A 81 4.65 -17.66 12.89
N LEU A 82 3.41 -17.52 12.44
CA LEU A 82 2.32 -16.93 13.19
C LEU A 82 1.59 -17.96 14.08
N SER A 83 1.82 -19.24 13.88
CA SER A 83 1.25 -20.31 14.70
C SER A 83 1.68 -20.13 16.17
N GLY A 84 0.73 -19.78 17.03
CA GLY A 84 0.98 -19.51 18.44
C GLY A 84 1.31 -18.06 18.81
N SER A 85 1.29 -17.13 17.83
CA SER A 85 1.55 -15.70 18.10
C SER A 85 0.34 -14.93 18.62
N GLY A 86 -0.86 -15.52 18.60
CA GLY A 86 -2.12 -14.84 18.91
C GLY A 86 -2.72 -14.05 17.73
N SER A 87 -2.02 -14.00 16.60
CA SER A 87 -2.55 -13.42 15.36
C SER A 87 -3.49 -14.43 14.70
N ASP A 88 -4.78 -14.22 14.87
CA ASP A 88 -5.81 -15.18 14.44
C ASP A 88 -6.25 -14.97 12.98
N THR A 89 -5.87 -13.89 12.33
CA THR A 89 -6.34 -13.54 10.99
C THR A 89 -5.21 -13.06 10.12
N LEU A 90 -5.12 -13.61 8.90
CA LEU A 90 -4.31 -13.03 7.82
C LEU A 90 -5.20 -12.17 6.94
N THR A 91 -4.73 -10.96 6.67
CA THR A 91 -5.39 -10.04 5.74
C THR A 91 -4.45 -9.64 4.61
N ALA A 92 -5.01 -9.30 3.46
CA ALA A 92 -4.30 -8.62 2.38
C ALA A 92 -5.27 -7.70 1.64
N THR A 93 -4.77 -6.61 1.11
CA THR A 93 -5.55 -5.70 0.27
C THR A 93 -4.80 -5.50 -1.05
N PHE A 94 -5.44 -5.77 -2.16
CA PHE A 94 -4.85 -5.62 -3.48
C PHE A 94 -5.85 -5.06 -4.49
N LEU A 95 -5.33 -4.43 -5.55
CA LEU A 95 -6.16 -4.01 -6.67
C LEU A 95 -6.67 -5.24 -7.40
N GLU A 96 -7.99 -5.31 -7.63
CA GLU A 96 -8.66 -6.45 -8.24
C GLU A 96 -8.06 -6.76 -9.62
N ASP A 97 -7.47 -7.93 -9.73
CA ASP A 97 -6.98 -8.53 -10.96
C ASP A 97 -7.11 -10.06 -10.90
N ASP A 98 -7.20 -10.69 -12.07
CA ASP A 98 -7.46 -12.14 -12.15
C ASP A 98 -6.36 -12.99 -11.49
N ALA A 99 -5.11 -12.57 -11.59
CA ALA A 99 -3.99 -13.35 -11.07
C ALA A 99 -3.93 -13.31 -9.54
N SER A 100 -4.07 -12.13 -8.93
CA SER A 100 -4.09 -11.96 -7.48
C SER A 100 -5.35 -12.58 -6.88
N THR A 101 -6.50 -12.41 -7.53
CA THR A 101 -7.78 -13.01 -7.13
C THR A 101 -7.68 -14.54 -7.11
N ALA A 102 -7.18 -15.16 -8.19
CA ALA A 102 -6.99 -16.60 -8.26
C ALA A 102 -5.96 -17.10 -7.25
N PHE A 103 -4.88 -16.33 -7.01
CA PHE A 103 -3.84 -16.70 -6.05
C PHE A 103 -4.40 -16.76 -4.62
N PHE A 104 -5.01 -15.70 -4.12
CA PHE A 104 -5.54 -15.67 -2.76
C PHE A 104 -6.70 -16.63 -2.56
N SER A 105 -7.63 -16.75 -3.53
CA SER A 105 -8.71 -17.74 -3.49
C SER A 105 -8.19 -19.18 -3.41
N SER A 106 -7.14 -19.52 -4.17
CA SER A 106 -6.55 -20.86 -4.16
C SER A 106 -5.91 -21.23 -2.81
N LEU A 107 -5.60 -20.24 -1.98
CA LEU A 107 -5.02 -20.39 -0.65
C LEU A 107 -6.07 -20.34 0.47
N GLY A 108 -7.35 -20.29 0.12
CA GLY A 108 -8.46 -20.31 1.07
C GLY A 108 -8.74 -18.96 1.73
N PHE A 109 -8.40 -17.84 1.05
CA PHE A 109 -8.83 -16.52 1.47
C PHE A 109 -10.24 -16.23 0.95
N ASP A 110 -11.07 -15.67 1.81
CA ASP A 110 -12.34 -15.05 1.43
C ASP A 110 -12.07 -13.65 0.89
N LEU A 111 -12.74 -13.27 -0.21
CA LEU A 111 -12.52 -12.01 -0.91
C LEU A 111 -13.73 -11.10 -0.77
N PHE A 112 -13.51 -9.88 -0.33
CA PHE A 112 -14.56 -8.90 -0.13
C PHE A 112 -14.26 -7.62 -0.93
N PRO A 113 -15.25 -7.04 -1.61
CA PRO A 113 -15.12 -5.70 -2.18
C PRO A 113 -14.74 -4.70 -1.08
N SER A 114 -13.73 -3.88 -1.34
CA SER A 114 -13.23 -2.90 -0.38
C SER A 114 -13.29 -1.50 -0.97
N ARG A 115 -12.15 -0.89 -1.24
CA ARG A 115 -12.02 0.51 -1.61
C ARG A 115 -11.92 0.69 -3.12
N MET A 116 -12.19 1.90 -3.61
CA MET A 116 -11.97 2.26 -5.02
C MET A 116 -10.67 3.04 -5.16
N GLN A 117 -9.89 2.71 -6.19
CA GLN A 117 -8.74 3.51 -6.60
C GLN A 117 -9.14 4.47 -7.71
N TYR A 118 -8.68 5.70 -7.55
CA TYR A 118 -8.82 6.76 -8.54
C TYR A 118 -7.46 7.33 -8.87
N SER A 119 -7.32 7.87 -10.07
CA SER A 119 -6.10 8.55 -10.48
C SER A 119 -6.38 9.83 -11.25
N PHE A 120 -5.39 10.73 -11.20
CA PHE A 120 -5.33 11.92 -12.02
C PHE A 120 -3.87 12.30 -12.28
N SER A 121 -3.62 12.98 -13.38
CA SER A 121 -2.27 13.39 -13.74
C SER A 121 -1.90 14.75 -13.13
N LEU A 122 -0.61 15.01 -12.98
CA LEU A 122 -0.09 16.34 -12.65
C LEU A 122 -0.64 17.40 -13.61
N GLY A 123 -0.74 17.06 -14.90
CA GLY A 123 -1.31 17.98 -15.90
C GLY A 123 -2.77 18.35 -15.63
N GLN A 124 -3.59 17.42 -15.14
CA GLN A 124 -4.97 17.68 -14.72
C GLN A 124 -5.02 18.57 -13.47
N LEU A 125 -4.20 18.25 -12.46
CA LEU A 125 -4.10 19.04 -11.23
C LEU A 125 -3.69 20.49 -11.50
N LEU A 126 -2.68 20.72 -12.33
CA LEU A 126 -2.21 22.07 -12.70
C LEU A 126 -3.26 22.89 -13.45
N ARG A 127 -4.18 22.24 -14.17
CA ARG A 127 -5.29 22.91 -14.85
C ARG A 127 -6.52 23.11 -13.98
N SER A 128 -6.56 22.46 -12.82
CA SER A 128 -7.74 22.47 -11.94
C SER A 128 -8.07 23.89 -11.43
N PRO A 129 -9.35 24.19 -11.18
CA PRO A 129 -9.74 25.45 -10.54
C PRO A 129 -9.11 25.64 -9.17
N LEU A 130 -8.92 24.55 -8.43
CA LEU A 130 -8.26 24.53 -7.13
C LEU A 130 -6.83 25.06 -7.23
N PHE A 131 -6.03 24.47 -8.11
CA PHE A 131 -4.65 24.90 -8.32
C PHE A 131 -4.57 26.37 -8.67
N LYS A 132 -5.36 26.81 -9.66
CA LYS A 132 -5.37 28.20 -10.12
C LYS A 132 -5.80 29.17 -9.03
N ARG A 133 -6.83 28.85 -8.26
CA ARG A 133 -7.41 29.79 -7.29
C ARG A 133 -6.62 29.88 -6.00
N TYR A 134 -6.10 28.77 -5.50
CA TYR A 134 -5.57 28.68 -4.15
C TYR A 134 -4.07 28.50 -4.11
N ILE A 135 -3.52 27.63 -4.93
CA ILE A 135 -2.10 27.28 -4.91
C ILE A 135 -1.28 28.30 -5.70
N SER A 136 -1.59 28.52 -6.99
CA SER A 136 -0.88 29.51 -7.82
C SER A 136 -1.06 30.96 -7.33
N GLY A 137 -2.18 31.23 -6.67
CA GLY A 137 -2.47 32.56 -6.10
C GLY A 137 -1.76 32.84 -4.76
N GLY A 138 -0.96 31.91 -4.25
CA GLY A 138 -0.23 32.07 -2.97
C GLY A 138 -1.13 32.18 -1.74
N LYS A 139 -2.42 31.82 -1.86
CA LYS A 139 -3.40 31.92 -0.76
C LYS A 139 -3.27 30.78 0.26
N ILE A 140 -2.59 29.71 -0.12
CA ILE A 140 -2.35 28.54 0.70
C ILE A 140 -0.86 28.36 0.84
N LYS A 141 -0.38 28.31 2.09
CA LYS A 141 1.02 28.01 2.40
C LYS A 141 1.18 26.48 2.34
N PRO A 142 2.12 25.94 1.55
CA PRO A 142 2.39 24.53 1.51
C PRO A 142 2.80 23.97 2.88
N SER A 143 2.28 22.82 3.26
CA SER A 143 2.77 22.07 4.41
C SER A 143 4.20 21.59 4.17
N PRO A 144 5.03 21.53 5.22
CA PRO A 144 6.37 20.95 5.13
C PRO A 144 6.32 19.45 4.84
N VAL A 145 7.40 18.98 4.23
CA VAL A 145 7.63 17.54 4.03
C VAL A 145 7.96 16.89 5.37
N ILE A 146 7.47 15.66 5.60
CA ILE A 146 7.69 14.99 6.89
C ILE A 146 9.18 14.76 7.17
N SER A 147 9.99 14.50 6.14
CA SER A 147 11.45 14.37 6.29
C SER A 147 12.14 15.64 6.81
N ASP A 148 11.54 16.81 6.58
CA ASP A 148 12.10 18.10 6.99
C ASP A 148 11.57 18.60 8.34
N ILE A 149 10.64 17.85 8.95
CA ILE A 149 10.05 18.17 10.25
C ILE A 149 10.98 17.70 11.37
N GLU A 150 11.07 18.47 12.44
CA GLU A 150 11.84 18.09 13.63
C GLU A 150 11.41 16.72 14.20
N ALA A 151 12.37 15.91 14.62
CA ALA A 151 12.14 14.55 15.12
C ALA A 151 11.16 14.51 16.32
N SER A 152 11.06 15.59 17.09
CA SER A 152 10.11 15.72 18.20
C SER A 152 8.64 15.59 17.78
N TYR A 153 8.31 15.95 16.54
CA TYR A 153 6.96 15.87 15.99
C TYR A 153 6.64 14.52 15.33
N HIS A 154 7.66 13.73 14.98
CA HIS A 154 7.46 12.43 14.33
C HIS A 154 6.61 11.48 15.17
N LYS A 155 6.74 11.54 16.51
CA LYS A 155 5.93 10.72 17.42
C LYS A 155 4.43 10.96 17.26
N GLN A 156 4.00 12.20 17.00
CA GLN A 156 2.58 12.50 16.79
C GLN A 156 2.07 11.89 15.48
N ILE A 157 2.91 11.93 14.43
CA ILE A 157 2.62 11.29 13.15
C ILE A 157 2.56 9.77 13.34
N ASP A 158 3.60 9.16 13.90
CA ASP A 158 3.72 7.72 14.09
C ASP A 158 2.57 7.14 14.94
N THR A 159 2.09 7.87 15.94
CA THR A 159 0.93 7.45 16.76
C THR A 159 -0.35 7.36 15.95
N ARG A 160 -0.54 8.24 14.95
CA ARG A 160 -1.75 8.24 14.10
C ARG A 160 -1.65 7.28 12.92
N VAL A 161 -0.41 6.95 12.49
CA VAL A 161 -0.12 6.21 11.27
C VAL A 161 0.12 4.72 11.52
N GLN A 162 -0.33 4.18 12.65
CA GLN A 162 0.00 2.81 13.12
C GLN A 162 -0.01 1.72 12.03
N ASN A 163 -0.74 1.91 10.93
CA ASN A 163 -1.05 0.88 9.93
C ASN A 163 -0.73 1.29 8.49
N HIS A 164 -0.01 2.39 8.25
CA HIS A 164 0.23 2.86 6.89
C HIS A 164 1.71 2.91 6.56
N TYR A 165 2.06 2.34 5.40
CA TYR A 165 3.38 2.50 4.80
C TYR A 165 3.41 3.82 4.03
N TYR A 166 4.36 4.66 4.32
CA TYR A 166 4.54 5.93 3.63
C TYR A 166 6.02 6.28 3.49
N ASP A 167 6.30 7.13 2.52
CA ASP A 167 7.63 7.70 2.32
C ASP A 167 7.67 9.12 2.92
N PRO A 168 8.47 9.37 3.97
CA PRO A 168 8.58 10.68 4.59
C PRO A 168 9.01 11.80 3.64
N GLU A 169 9.73 11.46 2.57
CA GLU A 169 10.16 12.43 1.55
C GLU A 169 9.06 12.81 0.56
N TRP A 170 7.95 12.06 0.54
CA TRP A 170 6.78 12.30 -0.31
C TRP A 170 5.52 12.62 0.48
N SER A 171 5.63 12.65 1.80
CA SER A 171 4.52 12.89 2.71
C SER A 171 4.63 14.26 3.36
N THR A 172 3.49 14.88 3.65
CA THR A 172 3.42 16.22 4.22
C THR A 172 2.57 16.21 5.50
N ALA A 173 2.87 17.13 6.41
CA ALA A 173 2.09 17.31 7.63
C ALA A 173 2.06 18.78 8.03
N HIS A 174 0.89 19.24 8.50
CA HIS A 174 0.68 20.59 9.00
C HIS A 174 0.56 20.59 10.54
N PHE A 175 1.36 21.46 11.15
CA PHE A 175 1.34 21.66 12.60
C PHE A 175 0.95 23.11 12.92
N GLU A 176 0.10 23.26 13.92
CA GLU A 176 -0.27 24.54 14.49
C GLU A 176 -0.11 24.49 16.01
N SER A 177 0.63 25.45 16.57
CA SER A 177 0.91 25.51 18.02
C SER A 177 1.46 24.19 18.59
N GLY A 178 2.30 23.48 17.85
CA GLY A 178 2.92 22.23 18.26
C GLY A 178 2.02 20.99 18.17
N ARG A 179 0.81 21.10 17.62
CA ARG A 179 -0.13 19.99 17.41
C ARG A 179 -0.29 19.67 15.94
N LEU A 180 -0.32 18.38 15.62
CA LEU A 180 -0.63 17.91 14.28
C LEU A 180 -2.08 18.23 13.92
N LYS A 181 -2.29 19.01 12.86
CA LYS A 181 -3.60 19.43 12.35
C LYS A 181 -4.07 18.59 11.18
N SER A 182 -3.17 18.34 10.26
CA SER A 182 -3.47 17.50 9.10
C SER A 182 -2.21 16.82 8.61
N MET A 183 -2.39 15.76 7.86
CA MET A 183 -1.30 15.07 7.17
C MET A 183 -1.79 14.39 5.90
N LEU A 184 -0.89 14.28 4.95
CA LEU A 184 -1.03 13.51 3.73
C LEU A 184 0.17 12.60 3.61
N LEU A 185 -0.10 11.30 3.61
CA LEU A 185 0.92 10.27 3.48
C LEU A 185 0.92 9.71 2.07
N ALA A 186 2.09 9.63 1.49
CA ALA A 186 2.25 9.15 0.13
C ALA A 186 3.49 8.26 -0.01
N THR A 187 3.48 7.48 -1.07
CA THR A 187 4.64 6.73 -1.57
C THR A 187 4.87 7.10 -3.03
N CYS A 188 6.10 7.02 -3.49
CA CYS A 188 6.44 7.26 -4.89
C CYS A 188 7.17 6.07 -5.49
N CYS A 189 6.68 5.60 -6.63
CA CYS A 189 7.33 4.57 -7.42
C CYS A 189 7.38 5.02 -8.88
N ASN A 190 8.58 5.28 -9.39
CA ASN A 190 8.79 5.89 -10.70
C ASN A 190 8.03 7.23 -10.83
N GLU A 191 7.12 7.36 -11.80
CA GLU A 191 6.29 8.55 -12.04
C GLU A 191 4.89 8.43 -11.42
N SER A 192 4.68 7.49 -10.50
CA SER A 192 3.41 7.26 -9.83
C SER A 192 3.51 7.58 -8.34
N ILE A 193 2.70 8.52 -7.88
CA ILE A 193 2.58 8.92 -6.48
C ILE A 193 1.28 8.36 -5.94
N SER A 194 1.37 7.46 -4.98
CA SER A 194 0.20 6.88 -4.32
C SER A 194 -0.05 7.58 -3.00
N ILE A 195 -1.18 8.27 -2.89
CA ILE A 195 -1.64 8.88 -1.64
C ILE A 195 -2.35 7.78 -0.87
N VAL A 196 -1.72 7.33 0.23
CA VAL A 196 -2.17 6.18 1.01
C VAL A 196 -3.04 6.58 2.19
N TRP A 197 -2.91 7.82 2.66
CA TRP A 197 -3.70 8.35 3.77
C TRP A 197 -3.82 9.87 3.71
N MET A 198 -4.98 10.40 4.08
CA MET A 198 -5.22 11.82 4.32
C MET A 198 -6.08 11.98 5.56
N GLU A 199 -5.66 12.87 6.45
CA GLU A 199 -6.36 13.16 7.69
C GLU A 199 -6.30 14.67 8.00
N SER A 200 -7.40 15.21 8.53
CA SER A 200 -7.46 16.55 9.10
C SER A 200 -8.25 16.50 10.40
N GLU A 201 -7.71 17.13 11.45
CA GLU A 201 -8.35 17.18 12.77
C GLU A 201 -9.68 17.95 12.76
N SER A 202 -9.84 18.89 11.84
CA SER A 202 -10.97 19.82 11.83
C SER A 202 -11.98 19.60 10.73
N ASP A 203 -11.84 18.54 9.91
CA ASP A 203 -12.55 18.37 8.63
C ASP A 203 -12.47 19.63 7.73
N ASN A 204 -11.47 20.48 7.98
CA ASN A 204 -11.28 21.71 7.24
C ASN A 204 -10.57 21.41 5.91
N PRO A 205 -11.24 21.59 4.77
CA PRO A 205 -10.64 21.36 3.46
C PRO A 205 -9.35 22.15 3.22
N ARG A 206 -9.18 23.29 3.92
CA ARG A 206 -7.99 24.13 3.80
C ARG A 206 -6.72 23.42 4.25
N ASP A 207 -6.79 22.64 5.33
CA ASP A 207 -5.63 21.93 5.88
C ASP A 207 -5.15 20.86 4.91
N LEU A 208 -6.08 20.05 4.38
CA LEU A 208 -5.78 19.07 3.33
C LEU A 208 -5.24 19.73 2.05
N MET A 209 -5.71 20.94 1.73
CA MET A 209 -5.17 21.70 0.60
C MET A 209 -3.75 22.20 0.84
N GLN A 210 -3.36 22.51 2.08
CA GLN A 210 -1.98 22.82 2.44
C GLN A 210 -1.08 21.60 2.22
N ASP A 211 -1.53 20.42 2.63
CA ASP A 211 -0.80 19.17 2.45
C ASP A 211 -0.67 18.77 0.98
N MET A 212 -1.75 18.86 0.21
CA MET A 212 -1.72 18.66 -1.25
C MET A 212 -0.79 19.66 -1.94
N SER A 213 -0.74 20.91 -1.46
CA SER A 213 0.17 21.95 -1.98
C SER A 213 1.64 21.63 -1.68
N GLY A 214 1.91 21.06 -0.50
CA GLY A 214 3.24 20.54 -0.14
C GLY A 214 3.67 19.40 -1.06
N LEU A 215 2.83 18.38 -1.22
CA LEU A 215 3.09 17.26 -2.13
C LEU A 215 3.30 17.73 -3.57
N LEU A 216 2.50 18.68 -4.04
CA LEU A 216 2.66 19.25 -5.37
C LEU A 216 4.00 19.97 -5.54
N LYS A 217 4.43 20.72 -4.52
CA LYS A 217 5.74 21.38 -4.53
C LYS A 217 6.87 20.37 -4.70
N ILE A 218 6.89 19.31 -3.90
CA ILE A 218 7.87 18.21 -4.01
C ILE A 218 7.84 17.59 -5.42
N THR A 219 6.62 17.32 -5.92
CA THR A 219 6.44 16.73 -7.24
C THR A 219 7.05 17.60 -8.34
N LEU A 220 6.82 18.91 -8.30
CA LEU A 220 7.36 19.84 -9.27
C LEU A 220 8.88 19.99 -9.16
N GLU A 221 9.44 19.93 -7.96
CA GLU A 221 10.88 19.99 -7.72
C GLU A 221 11.59 18.74 -8.27
N ARG A 222 11.02 17.55 -8.05
CA ARG A 222 11.65 16.28 -8.44
C ARG A 222 11.39 15.88 -9.89
N PHE A 223 10.17 16.03 -10.35
CA PHE A 223 9.77 15.65 -11.71
C PHE A 223 9.68 16.85 -12.68
N ARG A 224 9.96 18.06 -12.18
CA ARG A 224 9.82 19.29 -12.97
C ARG A 224 8.40 19.40 -13.54
N LEU A 225 8.27 19.72 -14.81
CA LEU A 225 6.98 19.85 -15.50
C LEU A 225 6.58 18.57 -16.25
N ASN A 226 7.02 17.40 -15.78
CA ASN A 226 6.55 16.12 -16.35
C ASN A 226 5.06 15.93 -16.04
N ARG A 227 4.20 16.30 -17.00
CA ARG A 227 2.74 16.27 -16.85
C ARG A 227 2.16 14.86 -16.76
N ASN A 228 2.96 13.84 -17.06
CA ASN A 228 2.53 12.43 -17.04
C ASN A 228 2.62 11.82 -15.64
N VAL A 229 3.25 12.51 -14.68
CA VAL A 229 3.23 12.05 -13.27
C VAL A 229 1.79 11.83 -12.84
N THR A 230 1.52 10.63 -12.34
CA THR A 230 0.18 10.20 -11.95
C THR A 230 0.06 10.17 -10.44
N PHE A 231 -1.00 10.77 -9.92
CA PHE A 231 -1.42 10.61 -8.52
C PHE A 231 -2.47 9.53 -8.45
N ARG A 232 -2.30 8.61 -7.52
CA ARG A 232 -3.29 7.57 -7.18
C ARG A 232 -3.80 7.80 -5.78
N MET A 233 -5.09 7.65 -5.59
CA MET A 233 -5.76 7.81 -4.29
C MET A 233 -6.74 6.67 -4.09
N ILE A 234 -6.83 6.20 -2.84
CA ILE A 234 -7.75 5.14 -2.47
C ILE A 234 -8.81 5.75 -1.57
N PHE A 235 -10.07 5.67 -2.00
CA PHE A 235 -11.20 6.14 -1.21
C PHE A 235 -12.05 4.96 -0.73
N SER A 236 -12.38 5.00 0.55
CA SER A 236 -13.39 4.12 1.16
C SER A 236 -14.81 4.66 0.97
N ASP A 237 -14.94 5.93 0.60
CA ASP A 237 -16.20 6.65 0.48
C ASP A 237 -16.27 7.37 -0.87
N GLU A 238 -17.35 7.14 -1.62
CA GLU A 238 -17.61 7.80 -2.91
C GLU A 238 -17.75 9.33 -2.75
N LYS A 239 -18.21 9.83 -1.60
CA LYS A 239 -18.30 11.26 -1.32
C LYS A 239 -16.94 11.95 -1.35
N LEU A 240 -15.88 11.28 -0.85
CA LEU A 240 -14.52 11.82 -0.95
C LEU A 240 -14.04 11.87 -2.40
N ALA A 241 -14.37 10.86 -3.20
CA ALA A 241 -14.08 10.84 -4.63
C ALA A 241 -14.80 11.98 -5.36
N ASP A 242 -16.08 12.22 -5.05
CA ASP A 242 -16.87 13.33 -5.62
C ASP A 242 -16.29 14.69 -5.23
N ASN A 243 -15.88 14.86 -3.98
CA ASN A 243 -15.22 16.08 -3.52
C ASN A 243 -13.90 16.31 -4.28
N MET A 244 -13.08 15.27 -4.46
CA MET A 244 -11.85 15.37 -5.23
C MET A 244 -12.14 15.67 -6.70
N ALA A 245 -13.13 15.04 -7.29
CA ALA A 245 -13.57 15.33 -8.65
C ALA A 245 -13.98 16.81 -8.82
N ALA A 246 -14.74 17.34 -7.87
CA ALA A 246 -15.12 18.75 -7.85
C ALA A 246 -13.89 19.68 -7.74
N LEU A 247 -12.93 19.33 -6.89
CA LEU A 247 -11.67 20.08 -6.76
C LEU A 247 -10.85 20.09 -8.06
N LEU A 248 -10.87 19.00 -8.83
CA LEU A 248 -10.20 18.91 -10.13
C LEU A 248 -10.97 19.60 -11.28
N GLY A 249 -12.21 20.02 -11.04
CA GLY A 249 -13.05 20.71 -12.03
C GLY A 249 -14.05 19.81 -12.73
N GLY A 250 -14.32 18.65 -12.18
CA GLY A 250 -15.38 17.73 -12.65
C GLY A 250 -14.95 16.26 -12.64
N ALA A 251 -15.94 15.39 -12.59
CA ALA A 251 -15.75 13.94 -12.49
C ALA A 251 -14.90 13.34 -13.64
N HIS A 252 -14.93 13.97 -14.83
CA HIS A 252 -14.16 13.54 -15.99
C HIS A 252 -12.64 13.77 -15.86
N HIS A 253 -12.20 14.46 -14.82
CA HIS A 253 -10.77 14.64 -14.50
C HIS A 253 -10.24 13.62 -13.50
N LEU A 254 -11.10 12.79 -12.94
CA LEU A 254 -10.75 11.74 -12.00
C LEU A 254 -11.02 10.38 -12.66
N ASN A 255 -9.97 9.64 -12.96
CA ASN A 255 -10.09 8.31 -13.55
C ASN A 255 -10.41 7.29 -12.46
N ARG A 256 -11.37 6.43 -12.70
CA ARG A 256 -11.67 5.27 -11.86
C ARG A 256 -10.82 4.11 -12.33
N ASP A 257 -9.73 3.79 -11.61
CA ASP A 257 -8.73 2.82 -12.06
C ASP A 257 -9.14 1.37 -11.75
N GLY A 258 -9.83 1.15 -10.63
CA GLY A 258 -10.23 -0.18 -10.22
C GLY A 258 -10.70 -0.24 -8.78
N ARG A 259 -11.16 -1.42 -8.39
CA ARG A 259 -11.61 -1.74 -7.03
C ARG A 259 -10.53 -2.54 -6.31
N PHE A 260 -10.34 -2.25 -5.02
CA PHE A 260 -9.56 -3.10 -4.15
C PHE A 260 -10.41 -4.23 -3.58
N LEU A 261 -9.81 -5.40 -3.48
CA LEU A 261 -10.34 -6.52 -2.72
C LEU A 261 -9.59 -6.63 -1.40
N LEU A 262 -10.35 -6.80 -0.32
CA LEU A 262 -9.84 -7.22 0.98
C LEU A 262 -9.94 -8.73 1.05
N CYS A 263 -8.84 -9.38 1.37
CA CYS A 263 -8.78 -10.82 1.60
C CYS A 263 -8.71 -11.09 3.09
N LEU A 264 -9.46 -12.06 3.54
CA LEU A 264 -9.41 -12.58 4.90
C LEU A 264 -9.20 -14.09 4.87
N CYS A 265 -8.30 -14.57 5.71
CA CYS A 265 -8.13 -16.00 5.96
C CYS A 265 -8.40 -16.27 7.45
N HIS A 266 -9.40 -17.11 7.73
CA HIS A 266 -9.80 -17.43 9.09
C HIS A 266 -8.82 -18.39 9.80
N PRO A 267 -8.75 -18.36 11.14
CA PRO A 267 -7.80 -19.13 11.94
C PRO A 267 -7.85 -20.63 11.70
N GLU A 268 -9.03 -21.18 11.42
CA GLU A 268 -9.21 -22.61 11.17
C GLU A 268 -8.45 -23.09 9.92
N ALA A 269 -8.28 -22.20 8.92
CA ALA A 269 -7.49 -22.48 7.73
C ALA A 269 -5.99 -22.62 8.03
N PHE A 270 -5.51 -22.06 9.17
CA PHE A 270 -4.12 -22.23 9.62
C PHE A 270 -3.81 -23.64 10.14
N ARG A 271 -4.83 -24.41 10.50
CA ARG A 271 -4.70 -25.76 11.12
C ARG A 271 -4.79 -26.90 10.13
N VAL A 272 -5.22 -26.66 8.90
CA VAL A 272 -5.36 -27.72 7.88
C VAL A 272 -3.99 -28.03 7.27
N LYS A 273 -3.40 -29.15 7.69
CA LYS A 273 -2.21 -29.70 7.05
C LYS A 273 -2.48 -29.98 5.56
N PRO A 274 -1.51 -29.75 4.66
CA PRO A 274 -1.69 -30.00 3.22
C PRO A 274 -2.03 -31.44 2.83
N ALA A 275 -1.90 -32.41 3.75
CA ALA A 275 -2.13 -33.81 3.51
C ALA A 275 -3.61 -34.23 3.30
N ASP A 276 -4.57 -33.37 3.67
CA ASP A 276 -5.99 -33.68 3.57
C ASP A 276 -6.71 -33.04 2.37
N ARG A 277 -5.99 -32.39 1.45
CA ARG A 277 -6.59 -32.02 0.17
C ARG A 277 -6.68 -33.27 -0.71
N ALA A 278 -7.84 -33.95 -0.60
CA ALA A 278 -8.18 -35.08 -1.45
C ALA A 278 -7.89 -34.72 -2.93
N GLU A 279 -7.19 -35.63 -3.60
CA GLU A 279 -7.07 -35.61 -5.06
C GLU A 279 -8.46 -35.45 -5.68
N PRO A 280 -8.59 -34.64 -6.76
CA PRO A 280 -9.86 -34.57 -7.47
C PRO A 280 -10.22 -36.00 -7.91
N SER A 281 -11.31 -36.51 -7.37
CA SER A 281 -11.91 -37.80 -7.73
C SER A 281 -11.96 -37.91 -9.25
N GLN A 282 -11.18 -38.82 -9.81
CA GLN A 282 -11.31 -39.24 -11.20
C GLN A 282 -12.73 -39.74 -11.40
N ALA A 283 -13.54 -39.02 -12.13
CA ALA A 283 -14.84 -39.52 -12.57
C ALA A 283 -14.62 -40.80 -13.41
N PRO A 284 -15.38 -41.87 -13.15
CA PRO A 284 -15.25 -43.09 -13.93
C PRO A 284 -15.63 -42.80 -15.37
N ALA A 285 -14.73 -43.17 -16.29
CA ALA A 285 -15.04 -43.24 -17.72
C ALA A 285 -16.13 -44.31 -17.88
N ASN A 286 -17.32 -43.88 -18.22
CA ASN A 286 -18.39 -44.79 -18.68
C ASN A 286 -18.24 -44.99 -20.17
N ILE A 287 -18.24 -46.26 -20.51
CA ILE A 287 -18.32 -46.95 -21.77
C ILE A 287 -19.46 -46.42 -22.65
#